data_4a4d26031b45a3c94e49211224e0f54f
#
_entry.id   4a4d26031b45a3c94e49211224e0f54f
#
_cell.length_a   1.000
_cell.length_b   1.000
_cell.length_c   1.000
_cell.angle_alpha   90.00
_cell.angle_beta   90.00
_cell.angle_gamma   90.00
#
_symmetry.space_group_name_H-M   'P 1'
#
loop_
_entity.id
_entity.type
_entity.pdbx_description
1 polymer ?
#
loop_
_entity_poly.entity_id
_entity_poly.type
_entity_poly.pdbx_seq_one_letter_code
_entity_poly.pdbx_strand_id
1 'polypeptide(L)'
;MVGEGEATFYDVLRRYLDIGNIHNTAKSYDIGNACNTGNSCGIENFCDTGGFRDIDGLVLREGEDILCTKPRGLTDLSELPFLYYDLDTFKNKIIYYESSRGCPFRCSYCLSSIDKRVRFRNLDLVKKELQFFLDHQVKQVKFVDRTFNCSHEHAMAIWRYIKEHDNGITNFHFEIAADILNEEELELVNSLRPGAIQMEIGVQSTNLQTIEEIDRVMDVDKLAKIVARIHQGHNVHVHLDLIAGLPYEDYESFAHSFNDVYAMKPEQLQLGFLKVLKGSKMHDNAERYGLQYTSCPPYEVLFTKWISYDEILRLKQIEEMVEIYYNSCQFENTLPFLVEEFDSPFDFYASLASYYDEKGYFIQTPARIYRYHVLLHFAEEHFPKKTELIREMLVFDLYLRENMKTRPDFAPEQEGVRDLFRDFYIREANDHRYLREEDYHGCDWKSMSRMTHIEKIYYNRETGNRLSEVCYILFDYKRRDPLTGDARYMIVTPVASM
;
A
#
# COMPACT_ATOMS: atom_id res chain seq x y z
N MET A 1 -17.55 -18.49 16.79
CA MET A 1 -16.32 -18.88 17.51
C MET A 1 -15.76 -17.67 18.22
N VAL A 2 -15.12 -17.85 19.35
CA VAL A 2 -14.55 -16.78 20.17
C VAL A 2 -13.05 -17.06 20.38
N GLY A 3 -12.20 -16.03 20.28
CA GLY A 3 -10.76 -16.17 20.31
C GLY A 3 -10.18 -16.63 18.97
N GLU A 4 -9.10 -17.41 19.03
CA GLU A 4 -8.45 -17.99 17.83
C GLU A 4 -9.30 -19.14 17.29
N GLY A 5 -9.71 -19.03 16.04
CA GLY A 5 -10.75 -19.87 15.47
C GLY A 5 -10.27 -21.21 14.89
N GLU A 6 -8.99 -21.38 14.60
CA GLU A 6 -8.46 -22.47 13.79
C GLU A 6 -8.77 -23.86 14.39
N ALA A 7 -8.37 -24.08 15.63
CA ALA A 7 -8.60 -25.35 16.31
C ALA A 7 -10.09 -25.58 16.63
N THR A 8 -10.83 -24.53 17.00
CA THR A 8 -12.27 -24.59 17.22
C THR A 8 -13.01 -24.96 15.93
N PHE A 9 -12.63 -24.36 14.80
CA PHE A 9 -13.23 -24.66 13.49
C PHE A 9 -12.91 -26.10 13.07
N TYR A 10 -11.69 -26.55 13.29
CA TYR A 10 -11.29 -27.93 13.01
C TYR A 10 -12.15 -28.92 13.82
N ASP A 11 -12.33 -28.70 15.12
CA ASP A 11 -13.14 -29.57 15.97
C ASP A 11 -14.61 -29.57 15.56
N VAL A 12 -15.15 -28.40 15.16
CA VAL A 12 -16.53 -28.29 14.64
C VAL A 12 -16.67 -29.07 13.34
N LEU A 13 -15.74 -28.91 12.38
CA LEU A 13 -15.77 -29.63 11.11
C LEU A 13 -15.66 -31.15 11.33
N ARG A 14 -14.72 -31.58 12.18
CA ARG A 14 -14.56 -33.01 12.49
C ARG A 14 -15.83 -33.58 13.05
N ARG A 15 -16.42 -32.93 14.06
CA ARG A 15 -17.69 -33.37 14.66
C ARG A 15 -18.83 -33.40 13.63
N TYR A 16 -18.88 -32.38 12.76
CA TYR A 16 -19.89 -32.34 11.68
C TYR A 16 -19.74 -33.50 10.71
N LEU A 17 -18.53 -33.84 10.29
CA LEU A 17 -18.27 -34.98 9.41
C LEU A 17 -18.54 -36.30 10.04
N ASP A 18 -18.24 -36.46 11.35
CA ASP A 18 -18.54 -37.67 12.10
C ASP A 18 -20.07 -37.89 12.24
N ILE A 19 -20.84 -36.85 12.52
CA ILE A 19 -22.31 -36.87 12.54
C ILE A 19 -22.84 -37.20 11.15
N GLY A 20 -22.29 -36.60 10.07
CA GLY A 20 -22.68 -36.90 8.68
C GLY A 20 -22.41 -38.35 8.30
N ASN A 21 -21.33 -38.96 8.75
CA ASN A 21 -21.00 -40.37 8.51
C ASN A 21 -21.94 -41.33 9.23
N ILE A 22 -22.42 -41.00 10.43
CA ILE A 22 -23.42 -41.80 11.16
C ILE A 22 -24.76 -41.81 10.38
N HIS A 23 -25.13 -40.72 9.71
CA HIS A 23 -26.34 -40.67 8.91
C HIS A 23 -26.16 -41.28 7.50
N ASN A 24 -24.95 -41.33 6.92
CA ASN A 24 -24.69 -41.92 5.60
C ASN A 24 -24.61 -43.45 5.55
N THR A 25 -24.59 -44.13 6.71
CA THR A 25 -24.80 -45.59 6.73
C THR A 25 -26.24 -46.02 6.37
N ALA A 26 -27.14 -45.05 6.16
CA ALA A 26 -28.53 -45.29 5.83
C ALA A 26 -29.00 -44.87 4.43
N LYS A 27 -28.27 -44.04 3.65
CA LYS A 27 -28.63 -43.70 2.24
C LYS A 27 -27.44 -43.09 1.49
N SER A 28 -27.08 -43.74 0.36
CA SER A 28 -26.21 -43.14 -0.67
C SER A 28 -26.95 -41.97 -1.33
N TYR A 29 -26.46 -40.75 -1.12
CA TYR A 29 -26.93 -39.59 -1.89
C TYR A 29 -25.90 -39.21 -2.94
N ASP A 30 -26.38 -39.26 -4.19
CA ASP A 30 -25.70 -38.78 -5.39
C ASP A 30 -25.59 -37.24 -5.33
N ILE A 31 -24.38 -36.69 -5.23
CA ILE A 31 -24.09 -35.24 -5.09
C ILE A 31 -24.36 -34.47 -6.41
N GLY A 32 -24.76 -35.14 -7.47
CA GLY A 32 -24.89 -34.56 -8.80
C GLY A 32 -26.15 -33.70 -9.07
N ASN A 33 -27.20 -33.73 -8.24
CA ASN A 33 -28.52 -33.19 -8.58
C ASN A 33 -29.20 -32.27 -7.54
N ALA A 34 -28.47 -31.70 -6.59
CA ALA A 34 -29.09 -30.97 -5.49
C ALA A 34 -29.38 -29.47 -5.79
N CYS A 35 -29.18 -28.97 -7.00
CA CYS A 35 -29.35 -27.53 -7.30
C CYS A 35 -30.69 -27.13 -7.98
N ASN A 36 -31.64 -28.02 -8.22
CA ASN A 36 -32.83 -27.65 -9.03
C ASN A 36 -34.21 -28.07 -8.52
N THR A 37 -34.36 -28.42 -7.25
CA THR A 37 -35.73 -28.58 -6.72
C THR A 37 -35.84 -27.78 -5.42
N GLY A 38 -36.79 -26.85 -5.37
CA GLY A 38 -37.11 -25.96 -4.26
C GLY A 38 -37.66 -26.65 -2.98
N ASN A 39 -37.09 -27.77 -2.59
CA ASN A 39 -37.33 -28.40 -1.31
C ASN A 39 -36.18 -28.04 -0.37
N SER A 40 -36.50 -27.41 0.75
CA SER A 40 -35.63 -27.16 1.88
C SER A 40 -34.83 -28.42 2.16
N CYS A 41 -33.53 -28.38 1.79
CA CYS A 41 -32.57 -29.40 2.17
C CYS A 41 -32.55 -29.46 3.69
N GLY A 42 -32.74 -30.63 4.28
CA GLY A 42 -32.97 -30.87 5.72
C GLY A 42 -31.93 -30.34 6.66
N ILE A 43 -31.85 -29.02 6.77
CA ILE A 43 -31.15 -28.27 7.84
C ILE A 43 -31.94 -28.33 9.15
N GLU A 44 -33.19 -28.81 9.13
CA GLU A 44 -34.08 -28.87 10.30
C GLU A 44 -33.56 -29.77 11.42
N ASN A 45 -32.66 -30.71 11.16
CA ASN A 45 -32.06 -31.58 12.21
C ASN A 45 -30.73 -31.05 12.79
N PHE A 46 -30.28 -29.83 12.36
CA PHE A 46 -29.06 -29.19 12.86
C PHE A 46 -29.29 -28.37 14.14
N CYS A 47 -30.51 -28.28 14.64
CA CYS A 47 -30.85 -27.49 15.83
C CYS A 47 -30.50 -28.19 17.14
N ASP A 48 -29.94 -29.42 17.13
CA ASP A 48 -29.42 -30.02 18.36
C ASP A 48 -27.97 -29.58 18.58
N THR A 49 -27.81 -28.41 19.22
CA THR A 49 -26.51 -27.88 19.66
C THR A 49 -25.82 -28.80 20.70
N GLY A 50 -26.49 -29.82 21.22
CA GLY A 50 -25.98 -30.76 22.20
C GLY A 50 -24.70 -31.45 21.77
N GLY A 51 -24.48 -31.64 20.46
CA GLY A 51 -23.28 -32.26 19.92
C GLY A 51 -22.04 -31.35 19.90
N PHE A 52 -22.14 -30.04 20.17
CA PHE A 52 -21.04 -29.07 20.10
C PHE A 52 -20.71 -28.40 21.44
N ARG A 53 -21.43 -28.71 22.51
CA ARG A 53 -21.27 -28.07 23.85
C ARG A 53 -19.91 -28.35 24.51
N ASP A 54 -19.26 -29.42 24.14
CA ASP A 54 -17.95 -29.83 24.63
C ASP A 54 -16.78 -29.28 23.82
N ILE A 55 -17.06 -28.54 22.73
CA ILE A 55 -16.02 -27.87 21.94
C ILE A 55 -15.72 -26.51 22.55
N ASP A 56 -14.48 -26.28 22.97
CA ASP A 56 -14.04 -25.01 23.51
C ASP A 56 -14.07 -23.87 22.47
N GLY A 57 -14.41 -22.66 22.92
CA GLY A 57 -14.38 -21.46 22.10
C GLY A 57 -15.60 -21.23 21.21
N LEU A 58 -16.76 -21.81 21.53
CA LEU A 58 -18.01 -21.59 20.81
C LEU A 58 -18.97 -20.68 21.57
N VAL A 59 -19.77 -19.97 20.78
CA VAL A 59 -21.01 -19.34 21.23
C VAL A 59 -22.13 -19.93 20.39
N LEU A 60 -23.06 -20.58 21.07
CA LEU A 60 -24.17 -21.31 20.47
C LEU A 60 -25.48 -20.62 20.84
N ARG A 61 -26.45 -20.63 19.91
CA ARG A 61 -27.82 -20.21 20.22
C ARG A 61 -28.66 -21.45 20.48
N GLU A 62 -29.35 -21.49 21.61
CA GLU A 62 -30.30 -22.53 21.97
C GLU A 62 -31.66 -21.89 22.25
N GLY A 63 -32.53 -21.87 21.25
CA GLY A 63 -33.80 -21.11 21.32
C GLY A 63 -33.54 -19.63 21.48
N GLU A 64 -33.98 -19.03 22.60
CA GLU A 64 -33.73 -17.63 22.94
C GLU A 64 -32.43 -17.42 23.74
N ASP A 65 -31.82 -18.48 24.25
CA ASP A 65 -30.63 -18.43 25.10
C ASP A 65 -29.34 -18.45 24.26
N ILE A 66 -28.27 -17.89 24.84
CA ILE A 66 -26.92 -17.92 24.29
C ILE A 66 -26.03 -18.70 25.25
N LEU A 67 -25.52 -19.84 24.79
CA LEU A 67 -24.56 -20.65 25.49
C LEU A 67 -23.14 -20.33 25.05
N CYS A 68 -22.26 -19.95 25.99
CA CYS A 68 -20.83 -19.82 25.76
C CYS A 68 -20.14 -21.05 26.30
N THR A 69 -19.40 -21.77 25.45
CA THR A 69 -18.57 -22.90 25.92
C THR A 69 -17.31 -22.39 26.59
N LYS A 70 -16.51 -23.30 27.14
CA LYS A 70 -15.25 -22.95 27.81
C LYS A 70 -14.31 -22.21 26.81
N PRO A 71 -13.64 -21.12 27.26
CA PRO A 71 -12.65 -20.46 26.40
C PRO A 71 -11.53 -21.41 25.98
N ARG A 72 -11.17 -21.36 24.68
CA ARG A 72 -10.05 -22.16 24.18
C ARG A 72 -8.72 -21.50 24.54
N GLY A 73 -7.69 -22.30 24.79
CA GLY A 73 -6.32 -21.85 24.95
C GLY A 73 -5.73 -21.28 23.64
N LEU A 74 -4.62 -20.58 23.76
CA LEU A 74 -3.93 -20.01 22.60
C LEU A 74 -3.30 -21.13 21.75
N THR A 75 -3.37 -20.96 20.42
CA THR A 75 -2.78 -21.89 19.46
C THR A 75 -1.26 -21.71 19.37
N ASP A 76 -0.50 -22.79 19.33
CA ASP A 76 0.91 -22.74 18.90
C ASP A 76 0.94 -22.52 17.38
N LEU A 77 1.52 -21.41 16.94
CA LEU A 77 1.58 -21.08 15.52
C LEU A 77 2.39 -22.09 14.71
N SER A 78 3.30 -22.81 15.34
CA SER A 78 4.11 -23.84 14.69
C SER A 78 3.33 -25.10 14.36
N GLU A 79 2.17 -25.32 14.98
CA GLU A 79 1.26 -26.42 14.68
C GLU A 79 0.30 -26.10 13.51
N LEU A 80 0.19 -24.83 13.12
CA LEU A 80 -0.67 -24.44 12.00
C LEU A 80 -0.10 -24.96 10.67
N PRO A 81 -0.93 -25.58 9.82
CA PRO A 81 -0.47 -26.07 8.53
C PRO A 81 -0.09 -24.93 7.60
N PHE A 82 0.90 -25.17 6.74
CA PHE A 82 1.20 -24.29 5.61
C PHE A 82 0.10 -24.42 4.55
N LEU A 83 -0.52 -23.30 4.16
CA LEU A 83 -1.73 -23.31 3.32
C LEU A 83 -1.45 -23.17 1.82
N TYR A 84 -0.25 -22.76 1.42
CA TYR A 84 0.07 -22.35 0.06
C TYR A 84 0.76 -23.46 -0.77
N TYR A 85 0.34 -24.72 -0.61
CA TYR A 85 0.90 -25.85 -1.37
C TYR A 85 0.48 -25.85 -2.85
N ASP A 86 -0.59 -25.12 -3.23
CA ASP A 86 -1.03 -24.88 -4.60
C ASP A 86 -1.13 -23.38 -4.84
N LEU A 87 -0.19 -22.81 -5.61
CA LEU A 87 -0.14 -21.38 -5.95
C LEU A 87 -0.93 -21.03 -7.21
N ASP A 88 -1.48 -21.98 -7.97
CA ASP A 88 -2.23 -21.70 -9.20
C ASP A 88 -3.49 -20.88 -8.92
N THR A 89 -4.13 -21.11 -7.79
CA THR A 89 -5.32 -20.34 -7.34
C THR A 89 -4.97 -18.93 -6.86
N PHE A 90 -3.69 -18.63 -6.64
CA PHE A 90 -3.19 -17.34 -6.12
C PHE A 90 -2.44 -16.52 -7.16
N LYS A 91 -2.42 -16.93 -8.43
CA LYS A 91 -1.81 -16.16 -9.51
C LYS A 91 -2.32 -14.71 -9.51
N ASN A 92 -1.41 -13.75 -9.47
CA ASN A 92 -1.70 -12.30 -9.41
C ASN A 92 -2.44 -11.84 -8.14
N LYS A 93 -2.37 -12.60 -7.05
CA LYS A 93 -2.87 -12.21 -5.73
C LYS A 93 -1.69 -12.00 -4.78
N ILE A 94 -1.89 -11.11 -3.81
CA ILE A 94 -0.98 -10.97 -2.68
C ILE A 94 -1.12 -12.20 -1.79
N ILE A 95 -0.01 -12.80 -1.40
CA ILE A 95 0.04 -13.87 -0.42
C ILE A 95 0.13 -13.24 0.96
N TYR A 96 -0.74 -13.65 1.87
CA TYR A 96 -0.69 -13.23 3.27
C TYR A 96 0.00 -14.30 4.10
N TYR A 97 1.00 -13.91 4.89
CA TYR A 97 1.80 -14.82 5.70
C TYR A 97 1.92 -14.33 7.14
N GLU A 98 1.82 -15.23 8.11
CA GLU A 98 1.91 -14.93 9.54
C GLU A 98 3.10 -15.64 10.15
N SER A 99 4.09 -14.89 10.65
CA SER A 99 5.25 -15.42 11.38
C SER A 99 5.14 -15.17 12.89
N SER A 100 4.31 -14.20 13.29
CA SER A 100 4.02 -13.94 14.70
C SER A 100 2.57 -13.46 14.89
N ARG A 101 2.02 -13.69 16.08
CA ARG A 101 0.67 -13.26 16.46
C ARG A 101 0.69 -12.56 17.80
N GLY A 102 -0.05 -11.44 17.88
CA GLY A 102 -0.10 -10.55 19.01
C GLY A 102 0.68 -9.26 18.77
N CYS A 103 0.61 -8.32 19.72
CA CYS A 103 1.31 -7.04 19.65
C CYS A 103 1.72 -6.61 21.07
N PRO A 104 2.95 -6.12 21.28
CA PRO A 104 3.38 -5.68 22.62
C PRO A 104 2.80 -4.31 22.99
N PHE A 105 2.30 -3.54 22.01
CA PHE A 105 1.74 -2.20 22.21
C PHE A 105 0.30 -2.25 22.70
N ARG A 106 -0.22 -1.09 23.16
CA ARG A 106 -1.52 -0.98 23.82
C ARG A 106 -2.46 0.02 23.17
N CYS A 107 -2.23 0.32 21.88
CA CYS A 107 -3.01 1.33 21.16
C CYS A 107 -4.51 1.12 21.39
N SER A 108 -5.21 2.17 21.87
CA SER A 108 -6.59 2.09 22.35
C SER A 108 -7.62 1.74 21.26
N TYR A 109 -7.30 2.02 20.00
CA TYR A 109 -8.15 1.75 18.83
C TYR A 109 -7.96 0.33 18.27
N CYS A 110 -6.90 -0.38 18.67
CA CYS A 110 -6.48 -1.63 18.03
C CYS A 110 -6.92 -2.87 18.83
N LEU A 111 -7.55 -3.85 18.17
CA LEU A 111 -7.93 -5.12 18.80
C LEU A 111 -6.71 -6.00 19.13
N SER A 112 -5.61 -5.84 18.43
CA SER A 112 -4.38 -6.61 18.73
C SER A 112 -3.75 -6.22 20.07
N SER A 113 -4.15 -5.10 20.68
CA SER A 113 -3.72 -4.67 22.01
C SER A 113 -4.38 -5.44 23.16
N ILE A 114 -5.42 -6.22 22.87
CA ILE A 114 -6.17 -7.00 23.88
C ILE A 114 -5.32 -8.15 24.40
N ASP A 115 -4.65 -8.91 23.52
CA ASP A 115 -3.68 -9.94 23.91
C ASP A 115 -2.25 -9.40 23.75
N LYS A 116 -1.60 -9.16 24.89
CA LYS A 116 -0.26 -8.58 24.97
C LYS A 116 0.86 -9.59 24.75
N ARG A 117 0.53 -10.86 24.57
CA ARG A 117 1.51 -11.92 24.36
C ARG A 117 1.81 -12.04 22.88
N VAL A 118 3.06 -11.77 22.52
CA VAL A 118 3.53 -12.08 21.17
C VAL A 118 4.02 -13.51 21.14
N ARG A 119 3.55 -14.27 20.18
CA ARG A 119 3.94 -15.66 19.92
C ARG A 119 4.54 -15.75 18.53
N PHE A 120 5.62 -16.48 18.40
CA PHE A 120 6.35 -16.63 17.16
C PHE A 120 6.22 -18.04 16.62
N ARG A 121 6.07 -18.16 15.30
CA ARG A 121 6.22 -19.41 14.58
C ARG A 121 7.69 -19.84 14.61
N ASN A 122 7.96 -21.14 14.68
CA ASN A 122 9.33 -21.66 14.67
C ASN A 122 10.10 -21.15 13.44
N LEU A 123 11.31 -20.57 13.66
CA LEU A 123 12.10 -19.94 12.61
C LEU A 123 12.52 -20.90 11.49
N ASP A 124 12.74 -22.18 11.78
CA ASP A 124 13.09 -23.16 10.75
C ASP A 124 11.90 -23.44 9.82
N LEU A 125 10.67 -23.45 10.37
CA LEU A 125 9.46 -23.52 9.55
C LEU A 125 9.28 -22.27 8.72
N VAL A 126 9.45 -21.08 9.33
CA VAL A 126 9.36 -19.80 8.61
C VAL A 126 10.34 -19.78 7.42
N LYS A 127 11.60 -20.11 7.64
CA LYS A 127 12.61 -20.16 6.58
C LYS A 127 12.25 -21.15 5.46
N LYS A 128 11.74 -22.32 5.81
CA LYS A 128 11.28 -23.32 4.83
C LYS A 128 10.11 -22.80 3.98
N GLU A 129 9.17 -22.10 4.60
CA GLU A 129 7.99 -21.54 3.95
C GLU A 129 8.36 -20.34 3.08
N LEU A 130 9.29 -19.48 3.53
CA LEU A 130 9.85 -18.40 2.71
C LEU A 130 10.59 -18.96 1.50
N GLN A 131 11.39 -20.04 1.65
CA GLN A 131 12.05 -20.69 0.52
C GLN A 131 11.05 -21.18 -0.51
N PHE A 132 9.92 -21.74 -0.07
CA PHE A 132 8.86 -22.13 -1.00
C PHE A 132 8.35 -20.94 -1.83
N PHE A 133 8.11 -19.78 -1.23
CA PHE A 133 7.69 -18.59 -1.98
C PHE A 133 8.77 -18.09 -2.96
N LEU A 134 10.03 -18.11 -2.54
CA LEU A 134 11.18 -17.73 -3.36
C LEU A 134 11.37 -18.68 -4.56
N ASP A 135 11.29 -19.99 -4.35
CA ASP A 135 11.43 -21.02 -5.39
C ASP A 135 10.31 -20.91 -6.44
N HIS A 136 9.11 -20.52 -6.03
CA HIS A 136 7.97 -20.35 -6.92
C HIS A 136 7.80 -18.92 -7.47
N GLN A 137 8.79 -18.05 -7.23
CA GLN A 137 8.82 -16.68 -7.74
C GLN A 137 7.52 -15.89 -7.42
N VAL A 138 6.99 -16.07 -6.21
CA VAL A 138 5.83 -15.31 -5.74
C VAL A 138 6.16 -13.83 -5.77
N LYS A 139 5.32 -13.03 -6.44
CA LYS A 139 5.62 -11.60 -6.65
C LYS A 139 5.60 -10.81 -5.36
N GLN A 140 4.60 -11.07 -4.48
CA GLN A 140 4.47 -10.33 -3.23
C GLN A 140 3.93 -11.22 -2.10
N VAL A 141 4.60 -11.16 -0.95
CA VAL A 141 4.22 -11.79 0.31
C VAL A 141 4.05 -10.69 1.36
N LYS A 142 2.81 -10.47 1.83
CA LYS A 142 2.53 -9.53 2.91
C LYS A 142 2.47 -10.26 4.24
N PHE A 143 3.37 -9.92 5.16
CA PHE A 143 3.31 -10.36 6.54
C PHE A 143 2.13 -9.68 7.24
N VAL A 144 1.34 -10.45 7.97
CA VAL A 144 0.21 -9.93 8.76
C VAL A 144 0.54 -9.78 10.24
N ASP A 145 1.81 -9.89 10.57
CA ASP A 145 2.40 -9.64 11.88
C ASP A 145 2.17 -8.17 12.26
N ARG A 146 1.52 -7.89 13.39
CA ARG A 146 1.09 -6.54 13.78
C ARG A 146 2.22 -5.57 14.12
N THR A 147 3.37 -6.09 14.48
CA THR A 147 4.62 -5.36 14.67
C THR A 147 5.74 -6.35 14.45
N PHE A 148 6.10 -6.54 13.20
CA PHE A 148 7.04 -7.58 12.79
C PHE A 148 8.38 -7.50 13.54
N ASN A 149 8.89 -6.29 13.74
CA ASN A 149 10.19 -6.05 14.40
C ASN A 149 10.11 -5.93 15.93
N CYS A 150 9.02 -6.40 16.57
CA CYS A 150 8.92 -6.39 18.03
C CYS A 150 9.90 -7.36 18.73
N SER A 151 10.49 -8.30 18.00
CA SER A 151 11.62 -9.11 18.39
C SER A 151 12.77 -8.93 17.40
N HIS A 152 13.85 -8.30 17.87
CA HIS A 152 15.06 -8.07 17.08
C HIS A 152 15.61 -9.38 16.48
N GLU A 153 15.74 -10.45 17.29
CA GLU A 153 16.26 -11.74 16.86
C GLU A 153 15.41 -12.35 15.72
N HIS A 154 14.07 -12.31 15.86
CA HIS A 154 13.15 -12.84 14.88
C HIS A 154 13.21 -12.06 13.56
N ALA A 155 13.16 -10.73 13.62
CA ALA A 155 13.23 -9.87 12.44
C ALA A 155 14.55 -10.02 11.69
N MET A 156 15.68 -9.97 12.41
CA MET A 156 17.01 -10.13 11.82
C MET A 156 17.20 -11.50 11.17
N ALA A 157 16.69 -12.57 11.79
CA ALA A 157 16.78 -13.92 11.21
C ALA A 157 16.04 -14.03 9.87
N ILE A 158 14.87 -13.40 9.77
CA ILE A 158 14.05 -13.39 8.55
C ILE A 158 14.67 -12.49 7.48
N TRP A 159 15.05 -11.24 7.80
CA TRP A 159 15.66 -10.34 6.83
C TRP A 159 17.00 -10.84 6.29
N ARG A 160 17.84 -11.47 7.15
CA ARG A 160 19.08 -12.13 6.69
C ARG A 160 18.77 -13.28 5.74
N TYR A 161 17.77 -14.11 6.06
CA TYR A 161 17.37 -15.21 5.20
C TYR A 161 16.89 -14.70 3.82
N ILE A 162 16.05 -13.66 3.79
CA ILE A 162 15.60 -13.02 2.55
C ILE A 162 16.80 -12.50 1.74
N LYS A 163 17.77 -11.83 2.41
CA LYS A 163 18.98 -11.34 1.74
C LYS A 163 19.81 -12.44 1.10
N GLU A 164 20.01 -13.54 1.82
CA GLU A 164 20.88 -14.66 1.40
C GLU A 164 20.25 -15.49 0.29
N HIS A 165 18.92 -15.51 0.17
CA HIS A 165 18.18 -16.35 -0.77
C HIS A 165 17.36 -15.54 -1.79
N ASP A 166 17.63 -14.24 -1.91
CA ASP A 166 16.88 -13.36 -2.81
C ASP A 166 16.88 -13.89 -4.27
N ASN A 167 15.67 -14.03 -4.83
CA ASN A 167 15.47 -14.51 -6.20
C ASN A 167 15.38 -13.37 -7.24
N GLY A 168 15.56 -12.11 -6.83
CA GLY A 168 15.45 -10.93 -7.69
C GLY A 168 14.01 -10.53 -8.06
N ILE A 169 12.98 -11.23 -7.57
CA ILE A 169 11.57 -11.06 -7.97
C ILE A 169 10.69 -10.76 -6.77
N THR A 170 10.75 -11.60 -5.72
CA THR A 170 9.81 -11.56 -4.60
C THR A 170 10.00 -10.29 -3.77
N ASN A 171 8.90 -9.62 -3.49
CA ASN A 171 8.80 -8.52 -2.53
C ASN A 171 8.11 -9.01 -1.24
N PHE A 172 8.67 -8.64 -0.10
CA PHE A 172 8.12 -8.92 1.22
C PHE A 172 7.67 -7.64 1.90
N HIS A 173 6.41 -7.57 2.31
CA HIS A 173 5.82 -6.41 2.94
C HIS A 173 5.66 -6.65 4.44
N PHE A 174 6.14 -5.73 5.28
CA PHE A 174 6.15 -5.82 6.74
C PHE A 174 5.47 -4.60 7.37
N GLU A 175 4.59 -4.84 8.38
CA GLU A 175 4.13 -3.80 9.30
C GLU A 175 5.13 -3.68 10.45
N ILE A 176 5.76 -2.52 10.64
CA ILE A 176 6.81 -2.31 11.63
C ILE A 176 6.56 -1.10 12.53
N ALA A 177 7.24 -1.08 13.68
CA ALA A 177 7.43 0.12 14.47
C ALA A 177 8.84 0.66 14.18
N ALA A 178 8.94 1.79 13.46
CA ALA A 178 10.24 2.28 13.00
C ALA A 178 11.12 2.80 14.16
N ASP A 179 10.50 3.40 15.17
CA ASP A 179 11.20 3.99 16.33
C ASP A 179 11.91 2.97 17.24
N ILE A 180 11.63 1.65 17.08
CA ILE A 180 12.37 0.59 17.78
C ILE A 180 13.50 -0.02 16.94
N LEU A 181 13.64 0.33 15.66
CA LEU A 181 14.76 -0.12 14.83
C LEU A 181 16.10 0.35 15.39
N ASN A 182 17.09 -0.53 15.40
CA ASN A 182 18.46 -0.23 15.80
C ASN A 182 19.38 -0.16 14.57
N GLU A 183 20.65 0.22 14.78
CA GLU A 183 21.60 0.42 13.67
C GLU A 183 21.89 -0.89 12.90
N GLU A 184 21.97 -2.05 13.58
CA GLU A 184 22.24 -3.33 12.92
C GLU A 184 21.09 -3.70 11.97
N GLU A 185 19.83 -3.46 12.38
CA GLU A 185 18.65 -3.67 11.54
C GLU A 185 18.66 -2.73 10.35
N LEU A 186 18.96 -1.44 10.54
CA LEU A 186 19.02 -0.44 9.48
C LEU A 186 20.12 -0.75 8.46
N GLU A 187 21.30 -1.19 8.90
CA GLU A 187 22.38 -1.61 8.01
C GLU A 187 21.98 -2.82 7.17
N LEU A 188 21.33 -3.81 7.79
CA LEU A 188 20.84 -4.98 7.07
C LEU A 188 19.78 -4.60 6.05
N VAL A 189 18.78 -3.83 6.44
CA VAL A 189 17.69 -3.35 5.59
C VAL A 189 18.23 -2.58 4.39
N ASN A 190 19.16 -1.63 4.60
CA ASN A 190 19.76 -0.84 3.52
C ASN A 190 20.70 -1.66 2.61
N SER A 191 21.05 -2.88 3.00
CA SER A 191 21.87 -3.78 2.19
C SER A 191 21.05 -4.77 1.34
N LEU A 192 19.73 -4.77 1.44
CA LEU A 192 18.84 -5.60 0.63
C LEU A 192 18.76 -5.07 -0.82
N ARG A 193 18.35 -5.94 -1.73
CA ARG A 193 18.07 -5.54 -3.12
C ARG A 193 16.95 -4.47 -3.15
N PRO A 194 17.04 -3.45 -4.02
CA PRO A 194 15.94 -2.52 -4.24
C PRO A 194 14.63 -3.26 -4.59
N GLY A 195 13.56 -2.96 -3.84
CA GLY A 195 12.25 -3.59 -3.97
C GLY A 195 12.15 -5.01 -3.39
N ALA A 196 13.16 -5.51 -2.66
CA ALA A 196 13.04 -6.79 -1.94
C ALA A 196 12.08 -6.70 -0.77
N ILE A 197 12.04 -5.56 -0.09
CA ILE A 197 11.12 -5.33 1.01
C ILE A 197 10.36 -4.01 0.87
N GLN A 198 9.21 -3.98 1.54
CA GLN A 198 8.35 -2.81 1.74
C GLN A 198 8.01 -2.72 3.21
N MET A 199 7.99 -1.51 3.77
CA MET A 199 7.71 -1.27 5.18
C MET A 199 6.51 -0.35 5.34
N GLU A 200 5.49 -0.83 6.03
CA GLU A 200 4.31 -0.07 6.45
C GLU A 200 4.51 0.37 7.90
N ILE A 201 4.47 1.66 8.14
CA ILE A 201 4.80 2.29 9.42
C ILE A 201 3.63 3.16 9.85
N GLY A 202 2.89 2.71 10.84
CA GLY A 202 1.80 3.50 11.39
C GLY A 202 2.33 4.67 12.21
N VAL A 203 2.19 5.90 11.72
CA VAL A 203 2.42 7.13 12.50
C VAL A 203 1.17 7.49 13.30
N GLN A 204 0.03 7.47 12.65
CA GLN A 204 -1.32 7.75 13.12
C GLN A 204 -1.61 9.23 13.36
N SER A 205 -0.75 9.94 14.08
CA SER A 205 -0.79 11.36 14.39
C SER A 205 0.59 11.82 14.86
N THR A 206 0.92 13.10 14.70
CA THR A 206 2.09 13.74 15.32
C THR A 206 1.72 14.63 16.51
N ASN A 207 0.41 14.76 16.80
CA ASN A 207 -0.09 15.48 17.98
C ASN A 207 0.21 14.68 19.25
N LEU A 208 1.07 15.20 20.12
CA LEU A 208 1.51 14.53 21.34
C LEU A 208 0.34 14.18 22.28
N GLN A 209 -0.66 15.06 22.38
CA GLN A 209 -1.83 14.80 23.23
C GLN A 209 -2.66 13.64 22.68
N THR A 210 -2.83 13.56 21.36
CA THR A 210 -3.49 12.45 20.68
C THR A 210 -2.73 11.17 20.89
N ILE A 211 -1.40 11.17 20.68
CA ILE A 211 -0.52 10.00 20.85
C ILE A 211 -0.63 9.44 22.27
N GLU A 212 -0.60 10.31 23.29
CA GLU A 212 -0.75 9.91 24.69
C GLU A 212 -2.14 9.32 24.98
N GLU A 213 -3.21 9.97 24.51
CA GLU A 213 -4.60 9.52 24.76
C GLU A 213 -4.93 8.19 24.10
N ILE A 214 -4.33 7.90 22.94
CA ILE A 214 -4.53 6.61 22.27
C ILE A 214 -3.59 5.50 22.77
N ASP A 215 -2.88 5.72 23.89
CA ASP A 215 -1.91 4.80 24.48
C ASP A 215 -0.80 4.35 23.49
N ARG A 216 -0.44 5.22 22.54
CA ARG A 216 0.62 4.92 21.58
C ARG A 216 1.96 5.42 22.11
N VAL A 217 2.96 4.55 22.05
CA VAL A 217 4.35 4.92 22.35
C VAL A 217 5.07 5.14 21.03
N MET A 218 5.42 6.38 20.74
CA MET A 218 6.12 6.76 19.52
C MET A 218 6.89 8.08 19.75
N ASP A 219 8.10 8.12 19.24
CA ASP A 219 8.92 9.34 19.17
C ASP A 219 8.97 9.79 17.70
N VAL A 220 8.25 10.87 17.38
CA VAL A 220 8.10 11.40 16.02
C VAL A 220 9.44 11.84 15.44
N ASP A 221 10.28 12.52 16.24
CA ASP A 221 11.61 13.00 15.79
C ASP A 221 12.54 11.82 15.49
N LYS A 222 12.49 10.79 16.32
CA LYS A 222 13.27 9.57 16.09
C LYS A 222 12.77 8.84 14.85
N LEU A 223 11.46 8.73 14.69
CA LEU A 223 10.84 8.12 13.52
C LEU A 223 11.28 8.82 12.23
N ALA A 224 11.22 10.17 12.18
CA ALA A 224 11.65 10.93 11.02
C ALA A 224 13.13 10.68 10.67
N LYS A 225 14.01 10.61 11.67
CA LYS A 225 15.45 10.28 11.47
C LYS A 225 15.64 8.87 10.92
N ILE A 226 14.87 7.90 11.42
CA ILE A 226 14.95 6.51 10.94
C ILE A 226 14.43 6.38 9.51
N VAL A 227 13.30 7.01 9.18
CA VAL A 227 12.79 7.05 7.80
C VAL A 227 13.83 7.67 6.86
N ALA A 228 14.43 8.80 7.23
CA ALA A 228 15.52 9.39 6.46
C ALA A 228 16.73 8.45 6.29
N ARG A 229 17.04 7.65 7.32
CA ARG A 229 18.13 6.64 7.26
C ARG A 229 17.78 5.47 6.34
N ILE A 230 16.53 5.02 6.33
CA ILE A 230 16.05 3.99 5.39
C ILE A 230 16.15 4.51 3.94
N HIS A 231 15.72 5.73 3.68
CA HIS A 231 15.78 6.34 2.33
C HIS A 231 17.21 6.47 1.79
N GLN A 232 18.24 6.55 2.62
CA GLN A 232 19.64 6.55 2.16
C GLN A 232 20.03 5.27 1.40
N GLY A 233 19.34 4.17 1.67
CA GLY A 233 19.55 2.89 0.95
C GLY A 233 18.97 2.88 -0.47
N HIS A 234 18.00 3.73 -0.79
CA HIS A 234 17.26 3.75 -2.06
C HIS A 234 16.75 2.37 -2.49
N ASN A 235 16.31 1.56 -1.53
CA ASN A 235 15.99 0.16 -1.78
C ASN A 235 14.70 -0.34 -1.12
N VAL A 236 14.11 0.43 -0.19
CA VAL A 236 12.90 0.08 0.55
C VAL A 236 11.78 1.04 0.17
N HIS A 237 10.61 0.50 -0.13
CA HIS A 237 9.38 1.28 -0.27
C HIS A 237 8.80 1.53 1.13
N VAL A 238 8.77 2.78 1.56
CA VAL A 238 8.26 3.21 2.86
C VAL A 238 6.82 3.70 2.71
N HIS A 239 5.94 3.15 3.52
CA HIS A 239 4.54 3.50 3.59
C HIS A 239 4.25 4.06 4.98
N LEU A 240 3.77 5.29 5.07
CA LEU A 240 3.43 5.96 6.32
C LEU A 240 1.92 6.17 6.43
N ASP A 241 1.34 5.89 7.61
CA ASP A 241 -0.10 5.96 7.85
C ASP A 241 -0.47 7.02 8.85
N LEU A 242 -1.54 7.76 8.56
CA LEU A 242 -2.25 8.65 9.48
C LEU A 242 -3.69 8.16 9.69
N ILE A 243 -4.29 8.47 10.85
CA ILE A 243 -5.68 8.16 11.16
C ILE A 243 -6.42 9.45 11.54
N ALA A 244 -7.38 9.86 10.72
CA ALA A 244 -8.30 10.96 11.03
C ALA A 244 -9.39 10.54 12.02
N GLY A 245 -9.82 11.47 12.88
CA GLY A 245 -10.87 11.25 13.85
C GLY A 245 -10.42 10.67 15.19
N LEU A 246 -9.12 10.70 15.48
CA LEU A 246 -8.58 10.35 16.79
C LEU A 246 -8.97 11.39 17.86
N PRO A 247 -9.03 11.02 19.15
CA PRO A 247 -9.26 11.96 20.24
C PRO A 247 -8.21 13.08 20.29
N TYR A 248 -8.64 14.30 20.61
CA TYR A 248 -7.82 15.53 20.71
C TYR A 248 -7.16 15.97 19.38
N GLU A 249 -7.62 15.46 18.25
CA GLU A 249 -7.15 15.87 16.93
C GLU A 249 -8.31 16.49 16.15
N ASP A 250 -8.25 17.80 15.96
CA ASP A 250 -9.14 18.57 15.09
C ASP A 250 -8.57 18.66 13.67
N TYR A 251 -9.26 19.35 12.78
CA TYR A 251 -8.87 19.50 11.39
C TYR A 251 -7.50 20.13 11.21
N GLU A 252 -7.18 21.18 11.97
CA GLU A 252 -5.90 21.91 11.91
C GLU A 252 -4.77 21.04 12.46
N SER A 253 -5.00 20.33 13.57
CA SER A 253 -4.03 19.38 14.12
C SER A 253 -3.73 18.24 13.16
N PHE A 254 -4.76 17.72 12.47
CA PHE A 254 -4.55 16.71 11.44
C PHE A 254 -3.77 17.26 10.25
N ALA A 255 -4.03 18.53 9.84
CA ALA A 255 -3.25 19.19 8.79
C ALA A 255 -1.75 19.30 9.17
N HIS A 256 -1.43 19.59 10.44
CA HIS A 256 -0.06 19.55 10.92
C HIS A 256 0.53 18.15 10.84
N SER A 257 -0.18 17.13 11.34
CA SER A 257 0.27 15.73 11.26
C SER A 257 0.53 15.30 9.81
N PHE A 258 -0.34 15.72 8.88
CA PHE A 258 -0.15 15.48 7.45
C PHE A 258 1.13 16.11 6.93
N ASN A 259 1.37 17.38 7.23
CA ASN A 259 2.56 18.10 6.75
C ASN A 259 3.85 17.51 7.32
N ASP A 260 3.87 17.11 8.59
CA ASP A 260 5.01 16.46 9.24
C ASP A 260 5.35 15.13 8.53
N VAL A 261 4.33 14.31 8.24
CA VAL A 261 4.53 13.01 7.58
C VAL A 261 4.89 13.19 6.11
N TYR A 262 4.27 14.15 5.41
CA TYR A 262 4.61 14.49 4.02
C TYR A 262 6.08 14.92 3.90
N ALA A 263 6.61 15.67 4.87
CA ALA A 263 8.01 16.09 4.91
C ALA A 263 9.00 14.92 5.04
N MET A 264 8.56 13.76 5.55
CA MET A 264 9.35 12.53 5.58
C MET A 264 9.48 11.86 4.23
N LYS A 265 8.72 12.30 3.20
CA LYS A 265 8.74 11.84 1.81
C LYS A 265 8.54 10.33 1.64
N PRO A 266 7.50 9.72 2.23
CA PRO A 266 7.22 8.31 2.01
C PRO A 266 6.89 8.05 0.54
N GLU A 267 7.15 6.85 0.03
CA GLU A 267 6.70 6.43 -1.31
C GLU A 267 5.18 6.24 -1.35
N GLN A 268 4.56 6.00 -0.19
CA GLN A 268 3.10 5.96 -0.03
C GLN A 268 2.69 6.63 1.27
N LEU A 269 1.74 7.55 1.21
CA LEU A 269 1.10 8.23 2.34
C LEU A 269 -0.36 7.80 2.42
N GLN A 270 -0.71 7.04 3.44
CA GLN A 270 -2.09 6.58 3.64
C GLN A 270 -2.81 7.43 4.68
N LEU A 271 -3.94 7.98 4.29
CA LEU A 271 -4.86 8.63 5.19
C LEU A 271 -6.00 7.65 5.54
N GLY A 272 -5.96 7.13 6.75
CA GLY A 272 -7.02 6.27 7.28
C GLY A 272 -8.05 7.06 8.08
N PHE A 273 -9.20 6.42 8.35
CA PHE A 273 -10.24 6.95 9.22
C PHE A 273 -10.46 6.00 10.37
N LEU A 274 -10.60 6.56 11.59
CA LEU A 274 -10.76 5.76 12.80
C LEU A 274 -11.91 4.76 12.65
N LYS A 275 -11.60 3.49 12.92
CA LYS A 275 -12.60 2.41 13.00
C LYS A 275 -12.83 2.07 14.46
N VAL A 276 -14.05 2.29 14.94
CA VAL A 276 -14.43 2.08 16.35
C VAL A 276 -14.81 0.61 16.56
N LEU A 277 -13.79 -0.22 16.70
CA LEU A 277 -13.96 -1.67 16.74
C LEU A 277 -14.49 -2.13 18.11
N LYS A 278 -15.56 -2.93 18.12
CA LYS A 278 -16.14 -3.50 19.33
C LYS A 278 -15.11 -4.33 20.11
N GLY A 279 -14.99 -4.05 21.41
CA GLY A 279 -14.01 -4.68 22.30
C GLY A 279 -12.67 -3.91 22.39
N SER A 280 -12.48 -2.83 21.63
CA SER A 280 -11.34 -1.94 21.82
C SER A 280 -11.61 -0.92 22.94
N LYS A 281 -10.55 -0.41 23.57
CA LYS A 281 -10.64 0.68 24.56
C LYS A 281 -11.25 1.94 23.96
N MET A 282 -11.05 2.17 22.66
CA MET A 282 -11.65 3.28 21.92
C MET A 282 -13.19 3.15 21.87
N HIS A 283 -13.70 1.96 21.63
CA HIS A 283 -15.13 1.68 21.67
C HIS A 283 -15.72 1.91 23.06
N ASP A 284 -15.03 1.44 24.11
CA ASP A 284 -15.51 1.59 25.49
C ASP A 284 -15.55 3.06 25.94
N ASN A 285 -14.68 3.92 25.39
CA ASN A 285 -14.62 5.36 25.65
C ASN A 285 -15.36 6.21 24.61
N ALA A 286 -16.12 5.63 23.68
CA ALA A 286 -16.75 6.35 22.59
C ALA A 286 -17.64 7.51 23.06
N GLU A 287 -18.41 7.32 24.13
CA GLU A 287 -19.23 8.37 24.73
C GLU A 287 -18.37 9.52 25.31
N ARG A 288 -17.27 9.19 26.00
CA ARG A 288 -16.32 10.17 26.55
C ARG A 288 -15.75 11.07 25.46
N TYR A 289 -15.47 10.54 24.28
CA TYR A 289 -14.92 11.28 23.14
C TYR A 289 -15.99 11.88 22.23
N GLY A 290 -17.27 11.61 22.49
CA GLY A 290 -18.36 12.02 21.61
C GLY A 290 -18.26 11.41 20.23
N LEU A 291 -17.67 10.21 20.14
CA LEU A 291 -17.52 9.47 18.90
C LEU A 291 -18.86 9.02 18.35
N GLN A 292 -19.17 9.44 17.15
CA GLN A 292 -20.24 8.86 16.34
C GLN A 292 -19.59 8.11 15.16
N TYR A 293 -20.08 6.92 14.89
CA TYR A 293 -19.52 6.02 13.87
C TYR A 293 -20.62 5.15 13.26
N THR A 294 -20.34 4.53 12.12
CA THR A 294 -21.29 3.63 11.44
C THR A 294 -21.58 2.39 12.30
N SER A 295 -22.85 2.01 12.43
CA SER A 295 -23.28 0.86 13.25
C SER A 295 -22.90 -0.50 12.64
N CYS A 296 -22.55 -0.53 11.36
CA CYS A 296 -22.12 -1.71 10.61
C CYS A 296 -20.66 -1.57 10.15
N PRO A 297 -20.00 -2.68 9.82
CA PRO A 297 -18.64 -2.63 9.31
C PRO A 297 -18.50 -1.66 8.12
N PRO A 298 -17.42 -0.88 8.09
CA PRO A 298 -16.20 -0.96 8.89
C PRO A 298 -16.21 -0.21 10.23
N TYR A 299 -17.36 0.23 10.75
CA TYR A 299 -17.48 1.00 12.00
C TYR A 299 -16.72 2.32 11.99
N GLU A 300 -16.70 2.98 10.86
CA GLU A 300 -15.90 4.16 10.60
C GLU A 300 -16.49 5.39 11.30
N VAL A 301 -15.61 6.25 11.82
CA VAL A 301 -15.94 7.51 12.46
C VAL A 301 -16.71 8.43 11.51
N LEU A 302 -17.73 9.09 12.05
CA LEU A 302 -18.49 10.14 11.37
C LEU A 302 -18.13 11.52 11.90
N PHE A 303 -17.98 11.66 13.22
CA PHE A 303 -17.51 12.88 13.89
C PHE A 303 -17.10 12.57 15.34
N THR A 304 -16.39 13.52 15.96
CA THR A 304 -15.96 13.45 17.36
C THR A 304 -16.23 14.80 18.06
N LYS A 305 -15.78 14.97 19.30
CA LYS A 305 -15.80 16.28 19.98
C LYS A 305 -14.90 17.32 19.30
N TRP A 306 -13.90 16.89 18.53
CA TRP A 306 -12.84 17.75 17.97
C TRP A 306 -13.00 17.99 16.48
N ILE A 307 -13.59 17.06 15.75
CA ILE A 307 -13.76 17.14 14.31
C ILE A 307 -15.20 16.88 13.91
N SER A 308 -15.75 17.74 13.09
CA SER A 308 -17.13 17.68 12.59
C SER A 308 -17.28 16.68 11.45
N TYR A 309 -18.53 16.34 11.10
CA TYR A 309 -18.84 15.47 9.97
C TYR A 309 -18.37 16.07 8.63
N ASP A 310 -18.58 17.37 8.45
CA ASP A 310 -18.19 18.07 7.22
C ASP A 310 -16.67 18.09 7.05
N GLU A 311 -15.92 18.23 8.15
CA GLU A 311 -14.45 18.14 8.13
C GLU A 311 -13.96 16.73 7.82
N ILE A 312 -14.60 15.68 8.36
CA ILE A 312 -14.31 14.28 7.97
C ILE A 312 -14.55 14.06 6.48
N LEU A 313 -15.64 14.61 5.92
CA LEU A 313 -15.89 14.52 4.47
C LEU A 313 -14.82 15.25 3.65
N ARG A 314 -14.36 16.42 4.09
CA ARG A 314 -13.24 17.12 3.45
C ARG A 314 -11.94 16.32 3.50
N LEU A 315 -11.64 15.69 4.64
CA LEU A 315 -10.45 14.82 4.76
C LEU A 315 -10.55 13.61 3.83
N LYS A 316 -11.74 13.05 3.58
CA LYS A 316 -11.94 11.99 2.59
C LYS A 316 -11.67 12.46 1.15
N GLN A 317 -12.08 13.67 0.83
CA GLN A 317 -11.77 14.27 -0.47
C GLN A 317 -10.27 14.52 -0.63
N ILE A 318 -9.57 14.95 0.43
CA ILE A 318 -8.12 15.12 0.45
C ILE A 318 -7.41 13.76 0.32
N GLU A 319 -7.88 12.75 1.04
CA GLU A 319 -7.36 11.38 0.92
C GLU A 319 -7.41 10.87 -0.52
N GLU A 320 -8.54 11.08 -1.22
CA GLU A 320 -8.67 10.69 -2.63
C GLU A 320 -7.67 11.46 -3.52
N MET A 321 -7.39 12.73 -3.23
CA MET A 321 -6.36 13.48 -3.98
C MET A 321 -4.96 12.94 -3.73
N VAL A 322 -4.63 12.58 -2.50
CA VAL A 322 -3.35 11.94 -2.16
C VAL A 322 -3.23 10.59 -2.89
N GLU A 323 -4.27 9.77 -2.88
CA GLU A 323 -4.27 8.48 -3.58
C GLU A 323 -4.11 8.63 -5.10
N ILE A 324 -4.83 9.58 -5.71
CA ILE A 324 -4.80 9.80 -7.16
C ILE A 324 -3.48 10.40 -7.63
N TYR A 325 -2.92 11.36 -6.89
CA TYR A 325 -1.80 12.17 -7.36
C TYR A 325 -0.47 11.77 -6.71
N TYR A 326 -0.43 11.60 -5.40
CA TYR A 326 0.79 11.23 -4.69
C TYR A 326 1.09 9.72 -4.80
N ASN A 327 0.20 8.89 -4.27
CA ASN A 327 0.41 7.45 -4.17
C ASN A 327 0.48 6.73 -5.53
N SER A 328 -0.08 7.34 -6.57
CA SER A 328 0.03 6.81 -7.94
C SER A 328 1.43 6.88 -8.52
N CYS A 329 2.33 7.70 -7.94
CA CYS A 329 3.68 8.00 -8.43
C CYS A 329 3.71 8.47 -9.90
N GLN A 330 2.60 9.05 -10.41
CA GLN A 330 2.51 9.50 -11.80
C GLN A 330 2.98 10.94 -12.02
N PHE A 331 3.18 11.70 -10.95
CA PHE A 331 3.40 13.15 -11.00
C PHE A 331 4.61 13.58 -10.16
N GLU A 332 5.65 12.75 -10.09
CA GLU A 332 6.78 12.90 -9.17
C GLU A 332 7.60 14.19 -9.40
N ASN A 333 7.59 14.74 -10.62
CA ASN A 333 8.25 16.00 -10.92
C ASN A 333 7.30 17.18 -10.79
N THR A 334 6.04 17.02 -11.19
CA THR A 334 5.05 18.10 -11.19
C THR A 334 4.52 18.43 -9.81
N LEU A 335 4.25 17.41 -8.96
CA LEU A 335 3.66 17.64 -7.63
C LEU A 335 4.54 18.45 -6.69
N PRO A 336 5.85 18.15 -6.52
CA PRO A 336 6.69 18.95 -5.62
C PRO A 336 6.69 20.43 -6.02
N PHE A 337 6.75 20.70 -7.34
CA PHE A 337 6.70 22.06 -7.85
C PHE A 337 5.38 22.78 -7.56
N LEU A 338 4.24 22.07 -7.70
CA LEU A 338 2.93 22.64 -7.39
C LEU A 338 2.74 22.85 -5.88
N VAL A 339 3.17 21.91 -5.07
CA VAL A 339 3.08 22.00 -3.61
C VAL A 339 3.85 23.20 -3.06
N GLU A 340 5.01 23.53 -3.62
CA GLU A 340 5.80 24.71 -3.23
C GLU A 340 5.10 26.06 -3.47
N GLU A 341 4.02 26.09 -4.28
CA GLU A 341 3.24 27.30 -4.55
C GLU A 341 2.14 27.55 -3.49
N PHE A 342 1.98 26.67 -2.51
CA PHE A 342 1.02 26.78 -1.43
C PHE A 342 1.73 26.96 -0.08
N ASP A 343 0.99 27.43 0.93
CA ASP A 343 1.54 27.64 2.27
C ASP A 343 1.97 26.32 2.93
N SER A 344 1.30 25.22 2.58
CA SER A 344 1.67 23.88 3.03
C SER A 344 1.26 22.79 2.02
N PRO A 345 1.84 21.58 2.10
CA PRO A 345 1.36 20.43 1.35
C PRO A 345 -0.13 20.15 1.56
N PHE A 346 -0.61 20.22 2.80
CA PHE A 346 -2.02 20.03 3.11
C PHE A 346 -2.93 21.01 2.36
N ASP A 347 -2.55 22.28 2.31
CA ASP A 347 -3.32 23.33 1.62
C ASP A 347 -3.41 23.08 0.10
N PHE A 348 -2.33 22.58 -0.50
CA PHE A 348 -2.36 22.15 -1.90
C PHE A 348 -3.41 21.06 -2.14
N TYR A 349 -3.37 19.97 -1.36
CA TYR A 349 -4.33 18.87 -1.52
C TYR A 349 -5.76 19.29 -1.18
N ALA A 350 -5.95 20.15 -0.20
CA ALA A 350 -7.26 20.72 0.15
C ALA A 350 -7.81 21.60 -0.99
N SER A 351 -6.97 22.43 -1.62
CA SER A 351 -7.34 23.25 -2.77
C SER A 351 -7.70 22.38 -3.99
N LEU A 352 -6.90 21.34 -4.25
CA LEU A 352 -7.16 20.40 -5.34
C LEU A 352 -8.46 19.61 -5.11
N ALA A 353 -8.74 19.20 -3.87
CA ALA A 353 -10.00 18.55 -3.49
C ALA A 353 -11.22 19.48 -3.71
N SER A 354 -11.10 20.75 -3.34
CA SER A 354 -12.14 21.74 -3.58
C SER A 354 -12.39 21.95 -5.09
N TYR A 355 -11.32 21.98 -5.88
CA TYR A 355 -11.41 22.05 -7.35
C TYR A 355 -12.13 20.82 -7.94
N TYR A 356 -11.84 19.62 -7.42
CA TYR A 356 -12.51 18.40 -7.83
C TYR A 356 -13.99 18.42 -7.53
N ASP A 357 -14.37 18.93 -6.36
CA ASP A 357 -15.77 19.07 -5.94
C ASP A 357 -16.51 20.08 -6.83
N GLU A 358 -15.95 21.26 -7.07
CA GLU A 358 -16.52 22.30 -7.92
C GLU A 358 -16.73 21.83 -9.37
N LYS A 359 -15.82 21.03 -9.91
CA LYS A 359 -15.92 20.50 -11.28
C LYS A 359 -16.70 19.18 -11.35
N GLY A 360 -17.15 18.62 -10.22
CA GLY A 360 -17.91 17.38 -10.16
C GLY A 360 -17.11 16.10 -10.44
N TYR A 361 -15.78 16.13 -10.30
CA TYR A 361 -14.90 15.01 -10.62
C TYR A 361 -14.97 13.86 -9.61
N PHE A 362 -15.45 14.07 -8.40
CA PHE A 362 -15.76 12.98 -7.47
C PHE A 362 -16.95 12.13 -7.90
N ILE A 363 -17.86 12.70 -8.73
CA ILE A 363 -19.02 11.97 -9.28
C ILE A 363 -18.61 11.22 -10.57
N GLN A 364 -17.80 11.87 -11.41
CA GLN A 364 -17.32 11.33 -12.68
C GLN A 364 -15.81 11.11 -12.59
N THR A 365 -15.41 10.01 -11.98
CA THR A 365 -13.98 9.70 -11.74
C THR A 365 -13.15 9.82 -13.03
N PRO A 366 -12.22 10.76 -13.13
CA PRO A 366 -11.39 10.95 -14.31
C PRO A 366 -10.56 9.71 -14.64
N ALA A 367 -10.56 9.30 -15.91
CA ALA A 367 -9.64 8.27 -16.39
C ALA A 367 -8.19 8.70 -16.14
N ARG A 368 -7.27 7.74 -16.00
CA ARG A 368 -5.87 7.99 -15.63
C ARG A 368 -5.21 9.10 -16.48
N ILE A 369 -5.32 9.03 -17.79
CA ILE A 369 -4.74 10.05 -18.68
C ILE A 369 -5.44 11.42 -18.51
N TYR A 370 -6.73 11.42 -18.21
CA TYR A 370 -7.48 12.65 -18.00
C TYR A 370 -7.07 13.40 -16.71
N ARG A 371 -6.47 12.70 -15.74
CA ARG A 371 -5.92 13.31 -14.52
C ARG A 371 -4.80 14.33 -14.82
N TYR A 372 -4.04 14.11 -15.89
CA TYR A 372 -3.05 15.08 -16.39
C TYR A 372 -3.71 16.36 -16.88
N HIS A 373 -4.83 16.25 -17.60
CA HIS A 373 -5.62 17.41 -18.00
C HIS A 373 -6.21 18.15 -16.82
N VAL A 374 -6.76 17.43 -15.85
CA VAL A 374 -7.34 18.05 -14.64
C VAL A 374 -6.27 18.86 -13.90
N LEU A 375 -5.09 18.27 -13.68
CA LEU A 375 -4.00 18.97 -12.98
C LEU A 375 -3.47 20.16 -13.80
N LEU A 376 -3.43 20.05 -15.13
CA LEU A 376 -3.07 21.17 -16.00
C LEU A 376 -4.09 22.30 -15.93
N HIS A 377 -5.40 22.00 -16.01
CA HIS A 377 -6.45 23.01 -15.90
C HIS A 377 -6.47 23.67 -14.51
N PHE A 378 -6.24 22.88 -13.45
CA PHE A 378 -6.04 23.44 -12.11
C PHE A 378 -4.88 24.45 -12.09
N ALA A 379 -3.76 24.08 -12.71
CA ALA A 379 -2.59 24.96 -12.80
C ALA A 379 -2.84 26.19 -13.68
N GLU A 380 -3.61 26.10 -14.76
CA GLU A 380 -4.01 27.23 -15.60
C GLU A 380 -4.85 28.24 -14.84
N GLU A 381 -5.76 27.78 -13.97
CA GLU A 381 -6.60 28.67 -13.15
C GLU A 381 -5.79 29.33 -12.01
N HIS A 382 -4.87 28.61 -11.38
CA HIS A 382 -4.13 29.12 -10.19
C HIS A 382 -2.80 29.79 -10.55
N PHE A 383 -2.10 29.29 -11.58
CA PHE A 383 -0.74 29.70 -11.94
C PHE A 383 -0.57 30.02 -13.44
N PRO A 384 -1.36 30.93 -14.04
CA PRO A 384 -1.40 31.15 -15.48
C PRO A 384 -0.03 31.53 -16.08
N LYS A 385 0.88 32.09 -15.29
CA LYS A 385 2.23 32.44 -15.74
C LYS A 385 3.19 31.24 -15.79
N LYS A 386 2.84 30.13 -15.14
CA LYS A 386 3.65 28.92 -15.03
C LYS A 386 3.10 27.76 -15.85
N THR A 387 1.97 27.95 -16.53
CA THR A 387 1.25 26.91 -17.28
C THR A 387 2.14 26.14 -18.25
N GLU A 388 2.99 26.81 -19.02
CA GLU A 388 3.85 26.14 -20.02
C GLU A 388 4.92 25.25 -19.34
N LEU A 389 5.49 25.70 -18.24
CA LEU A 389 6.41 24.89 -17.44
C LEU A 389 5.70 23.66 -16.85
N ILE A 390 4.53 23.86 -16.25
CA ILE A 390 3.76 22.76 -15.63
C ILE A 390 3.31 21.75 -16.70
N ARG A 391 2.89 22.23 -17.85
CA ARG A 391 2.56 21.39 -19.01
C ARG A 391 3.76 20.51 -19.42
N GLU A 392 4.95 21.09 -19.51
CA GLU A 392 6.18 20.34 -19.85
C GLU A 392 6.53 19.32 -18.77
N MET A 393 6.38 19.67 -17.47
CA MET A 393 6.57 18.74 -16.36
C MET A 393 5.60 17.56 -16.43
N LEU A 394 4.32 17.80 -16.69
CA LEU A 394 3.30 16.77 -16.89
C LEU A 394 3.62 15.84 -18.06
N VAL A 395 4.12 16.39 -19.16
CA VAL A 395 4.57 15.59 -20.32
C VAL A 395 5.76 14.72 -19.93
N PHE A 396 6.70 15.28 -19.17
CA PHE A 396 7.85 14.52 -18.65
C PHE A 396 7.41 13.38 -17.73
N ASP A 397 6.56 13.66 -16.75
CA ASP A 397 6.03 12.65 -15.82
C ASP A 397 5.28 11.54 -16.57
N LEU A 398 4.49 11.88 -17.58
CA LEU A 398 3.81 10.89 -18.39
C LEU A 398 4.79 9.94 -19.10
N TYR A 399 5.81 10.49 -19.77
CA TYR A 399 6.79 9.69 -20.50
C TYR A 399 7.78 8.98 -19.57
N LEU A 400 7.98 9.46 -18.37
CA LEU A 400 8.74 8.76 -17.34
C LEU A 400 8.06 7.42 -16.97
N ARG A 401 6.73 7.40 -16.94
CA ARG A 401 5.93 6.22 -16.58
C ARG A 401 5.54 5.36 -17.78
N GLU A 402 5.22 5.96 -18.92
CA GLU A 402 4.56 5.26 -20.02
C GLU A 402 5.16 5.56 -21.39
N ASN A 403 5.37 4.51 -22.15
CA ASN A 403 5.66 4.63 -23.58
C ASN A 403 4.34 4.81 -24.36
N MET A 404 3.90 6.04 -24.49
CA MET A 404 2.64 6.37 -25.18
C MET A 404 2.74 6.10 -26.67
N LYS A 405 1.75 5.36 -27.22
CA LYS A 405 1.66 5.10 -28.68
C LYS A 405 1.27 6.34 -29.45
N THR A 406 0.46 7.20 -28.85
CA THR A 406 -0.01 8.47 -29.45
C THR A 406 0.37 9.59 -28.49
N ARG A 407 0.91 10.66 -29.02
CA ARG A 407 1.24 11.86 -28.25
C ARG A 407 -0.04 12.39 -27.60
N PRO A 408 -0.03 12.71 -26.30
CA PRO A 408 -1.19 13.27 -25.63
C PRO A 408 -1.49 14.68 -26.21
N ASP A 409 -2.75 15.04 -26.28
CA ASP A 409 -3.24 16.28 -26.86
C ASP A 409 -2.88 17.52 -26.05
N PHE A 410 -2.64 17.39 -24.75
CA PHE A 410 -2.13 18.46 -23.93
C PHE A 410 -0.63 18.75 -24.15
N ALA A 411 0.12 17.82 -24.74
CA ALA A 411 1.54 18.01 -25.00
C ALA A 411 1.77 18.92 -26.21
N PRO A 412 2.69 19.91 -26.13
CA PRO A 412 3.01 20.79 -27.26
C PRO A 412 3.43 20.00 -28.50
N GLU A 413 3.09 20.50 -29.69
CA GLU A 413 3.57 19.89 -30.93
C GLU A 413 5.09 19.97 -31.03
N GLN A 414 5.71 18.91 -31.51
CA GLN A 414 7.14 18.83 -31.76
C GLN A 414 7.43 19.05 -33.25
N GLU A 415 7.40 20.32 -33.67
CA GLU A 415 7.70 20.65 -35.07
C GLU A 415 9.18 20.41 -35.40
N GLY A 416 9.43 19.91 -36.62
CA GLY A 416 10.77 19.81 -37.23
C GLY A 416 11.68 18.71 -36.63
N VAL A 417 11.22 17.88 -35.70
CA VAL A 417 12.08 16.88 -35.02
C VAL A 417 12.05 15.48 -35.64
N ARG A 418 11.12 15.19 -36.55
CA ARG A 418 10.92 13.84 -37.10
C ARG A 418 12.18 13.29 -37.78
N ASP A 419 12.80 14.07 -38.66
CA ASP A 419 14.01 13.63 -39.33
C ASP A 419 15.21 13.60 -38.37
N LEU A 420 15.30 14.57 -37.46
CA LEU A 420 16.30 14.64 -36.41
C LEU A 420 16.30 13.40 -35.54
N PHE A 421 15.13 12.95 -35.07
CA PHE A 421 15.01 11.74 -34.23
C PHE A 421 15.25 10.47 -35.03
N ARG A 422 14.79 10.42 -36.31
CA ARG A 422 15.13 9.26 -37.15
C ARG A 422 16.63 9.12 -37.33
N ASP A 423 17.32 10.21 -37.63
CA ASP A 423 18.78 10.19 -37.85
C ASP A 423 19.54 9.90 -36.56
N PHE A 424 19.02 10.33 -35.40
CA PHE A 424 19.53 9.93 -34.10
C PHE A 424 19.45 8.40 -33.93
N TYR A 425 18.28 7.77 -34.14
CA TYR A 425 18.13 6.32 -33.96
C TYR A 425 18.93 5.50 -35.00
N ILE A 426 19.09 5.99 -36.22
CA ILE A 426 19.96 5.33 -37.23
C ILE A 426 21.41 5.28 -36.74
N ARG A 427 21.91 6.35 -36.14
CA ARG A 427 23.27 6.36 -35.55
C ARG A 427 23.33 5.49 -34.32
N GLU A 428 22.37 5.62 -33.43
CA GLU A 428 22.33 4.88 -32.17
C GLU A 428 22.29 3.36 -32.37
N ALA A 429 21.64 2.89 -33.43
CA ALA A 429 21.62 1.48 -33.83
C ALA A 429 22.99 0.94 -34.26
N ASN A 430 23.97 1.81 -34.61
CA ASN A 430 25.32 1.44 -34.93
C ASN A 430 26.31 1.70 -33.78
N ASP A 431 26.13 2.85 -33.11
CA ASP A 431 27.15 3.36 -32.18
C ASP A 431 26.87 2.99 -30.71
N HIS A 432 25.63 2.68 -30.38
CA HIS A 432 25.18 2.34 -29.01
C HIS A 432 25.70 3.33 -27.93
N ARG A 433 25.69 4.61 -28.24
CA ARG A 433 26.26 5.64 -27.39
C ARG A 433 25.45 5.88 -26.11
N TYR A 434 24.13 5.79 -26.20
CA TYR A 434 23.17 6.08 -25.14
C TYR A 434 22.41 4.81 -24.70
N LEU A 435 22.03 3.98 -25.67
CA LEU A 435 21.31 2.72 -25.46
C LEU A 435 22.31 1.57 -25.47
N ARG A 436 22.37 0.80 -24.40
CA ARG A 436 23.37 -0.28 -24.27
C ARG A 436 23.17 -1.36 -25.32
N GLU A 437 24.25 -1.77 -25.95
CA GLU A 437 24.25 -2.83 -26.97
C GLU A 437 23.61 -4.12 -26.45
N GLU A 438 23.89 -4.53 -25.21
CA GLU A 438 23.34 -5.74 -24.59
C GLU A 438 21.80 -5.76 -24.52
N ASP A 439 21.16 -4.59 -24.33
CA ASP A 439 19.69 -4.47 -24.25
C ASP A 439 19.03 -4.38 -25.63
N TYR A 440 19.76 -3.89 -26.64
CA TYR A 440 19.25 -3.60 -27.97
C TYR A 440 19.93 -4.41 -29.06
N HIS A 441 20.64 -5.49 -28.71
CA HIS A 441 21.35 -6.35 -29.66
C HIS A 441 20.41 -6.83 -30.78
N GLY A 442 20.81 -6.60 -32.02
CA GLY A 442 20.05 -6.97 -33.21
C GLY A 442 18.78 -6.13 -33.47
N CYS A 443 18.55 -5.05 -32.72
CA CYS A 443 17.46 -4.13 -32.96
C CYS A 443 17.83 -3.14 -34.08
N ASP A 444 16.93 -2.99 -35.06
CA ASP A 444 17.00 -1.88 -36.01
C ASP A 444 16.54 -0.56 -35.38
N TRP A 445 16.82 0.53 -36.02
CA TRP A 445 16.46 1.86 -35.56
C TRP A 445 14.96 2.03 -35.31
N LYS A 446 14.08 1.35 -36.09
CA LYS A 446 12.63 1.40 -35.90
C LYS A 446 12.20 0.66 -34.63
N SER A 447 12.85 -0.45 -34.32
CA SER A 447 12.60 -1.20 -33.09
C SER A 447 13.07 -0.41 -31.88
N MET A 448 14.24 0.23 -31.93
CA MET A 448 14.72 1.13 -30.88
C MET A 448 13.74 2.27 -30.61
N SER A 449 13.27 2.96 -31.66
CA SER A 449 12.33 4.08 -31.55
C SER A 449 10.96 3.68 -30.98
N ARG A 450 10.56 2.40 -31.05
CA ARG A 450 9.33 1.89 -30.43
C ARG A 450 9.48 1.56 -28.95
N MET A 451 10.70 1.28 -28.51
CA MET A 451 11.04 0.88 -27.15
C MET A 451 11.56 2.03 -26.30
N THR A 452 11.65 3.21 -26.88
CA THR A 452 12.15 4.45 -26.28
C THR A 452 11.30 5.62 -26.69
N HIS A 453 11.51 6.77 -26.05
CA HIS A 453 10.87 8.04 -26.46
C HIS A 453 11.87 9.19 -26.33
N ILE A 454 11.86 10.14 -27.25
CA ILE A 454 12.64 11.38 -27.14
C ILE A 454 11.67 12.57 -27.00
N GLU A 455 11.86 13.33 -25.94
CA GLU A 455 11.10 14.55 -25.68
C GLU A 455 11.99 15.79 -25.74
N LYS A 456 11.44 16.88 -26.27
CA LYS A 456 12.07 18.17 -26.39
C LYS A 456 11.69 19.03 -25.19
N ILE A 457 12.68 19.51 -24.45
CA ILE A 457 12.51 20.19 -23.16
C ILE A 457 13.02 21.62 -23.27
N TYR A 458 12.26 22.57 -22.75
CA TYR A 458 12.53 24.00 -22.76
C TYR A 458 12.81 24.59 -21.38
N TYR A 459 12.50 23.86 -20.31
CA TYR A 459 12.66 24.34 -18.94
C TYR A 459 13.57 23.41 -18.13
N ASN A 460 14.32 24.02 -17.21
CA ASN A 460 15.00 23.28 -16.16
C ASN A 460 13.97 22.93 -15.08
N ARG A 461 13.75 21.65 -14.83
CA ARG A 461 12.71 21.15 -13.90
C ARG A 461 13.03 21.44 -12.43
N GLU A 462 14.31 21.56 -12.06
CA GLU A 462 14.72 21.85 -10.68
C GLU A 462 14.54 23.33 -10.35
N THR A 463 14.82 24.21 -11.29
CA THR A 463 14.77 25.66 -11.06
C THR A 463 13.54 26.34 -11.64
N GLY A 464 12.76 25.65 -12.47
CA GLY A 464 11.63 26.21 -13.20
C GLY A 464 12.02 27.24 -14.28
N ASN A 465 13.31 27.50 -14.49
CA ASN A 465 13.79 28.50 -15.43
C ASN A 465 13.81 27.97 -16.87
N ARG A 466 13.50 28.85 -17.82
CA ARG A 466 13.63 28.51 -19.23
C ARG A 466 15.09 28.32 -19.61
N LEU A 467 15.39 27.25 -20.33
CA LEU A 467 16.73 26.95 -20.82
C LEU A 467 17.15 27.92 -21.92
N SER A 468 18.44 28.25 -21.98
CA SER A 468 19.01 29.06 -23.09
C SER A 468 19.02 28.31 -24.42
N GLU A 469 19.16 26.99 -24.36
CA GLU A 469 19.13 26.08 -25.50
C GLU A 469 18.17 24.92 -25.22
N VAL A 470 17.58 24.40 -26.29
CA VAL A 470 16.67 23.25 -26.19
C VAL A 470 17.43 22.02 -25.78
N CYS A 471 16.90 21.31 -24.79
CA CYS A 471 17.39 20.02 -24.31
C CYS A 471 16.54 18.88 -24.89
N TYR A 472 17.15 17.72 -25.11
CA TYR A 472 16.43 16.52 -25.54
C TYR A 472 16.65 15.41 -24.50
N ILE A 473 15.57 14.77 -24.08
CA ILE A 473 15.59 13.69 -23.12
C ILE A 473 15.12 12.41 -23.79
N LEU A 474 15.94 11.35 -23.67
CA LEU A 474 15.63 10.02 -24.13
C LEU A 474 15.15 9.18 -22.93
N PHE A 475 13.97 8.60 -23.02
CA PHE A 475 13.40 7.65 -22.07
C PHE A 475 13.61 6.22 -22.59
N ASP A 476 14.21 5.37 -21.78
CA ASP A 476 14.49 3.98 -22.08
C ASP A 476 13.58 3.04 -21.27
N TYR A 477 12.56 2.47 -21.91
CA TYR A 477 11.57 1.61 -21.25
C TYR A 477 12.02 0.17 -21.04
N LYS A 478 13.15 -0.24 -21.61
CA LYS A 478 13.77 -1.53 -21.29
C LYS A 478 14.46 -1.52 -19.92
N ARG A 479 14.81 -0.35 -19.45
CA ARG A 479 15.44 -0.13 -18.16
C ARG A 479 14.55 0.72 -17.29
N ARG A 480 14.02 0.09 -16.27
CA ARG A 480 13.17 0.76 -15.29
C ARG A 480 13.81 0.69 -13.92
N ASP A 481 13.56 1.72 -13.13
CA ASP A 481 13.90 1.69 -11.72
C ASP A 481 13.13 0.56 -11.03
N PRO A 482 13.81 -0.32 -10.26
CA PRO A 482 13.14 -1.47 -9.63
C PRO A 482 12.23 -1.09 -8.47
N LEU A 483 12.37 0.11 -7.89
CA LEU A 483 11.56 0.60 -6.78
C LEU A 483 10.35 1.38 -7.27
N THR A 484 10.58 2.37 -8.16
CA THR A 484 9.53 3.27 -8.67
C THR A 484 8.85 2.75 -9.94
N GLY A 485 9.54 1.94 -10.71
CA GLY A 485 9.09 1.48 -12.03
C GLY A 485 9.27 2.51 -13.15
N ASP A 486 9.95 3.63 -12.89
CA ASP A 486 10.22 4.68 -13.85
C ASP A 486 11.18 4.25 -14.94
N ALA A 487 10.97 4.77 -16.14
CA ALA A 487 11.91 4.60 -17.22
C ALA A 487 13.23 5.30 -16.90
N ARG A 488 14.34 4.65 -17.20
CA ARG A 488 15.61 5.35 -17.19
C ARG A 488 15.57 6.47 -18.24
N TYR A 489 16.02 7.65 -17.88
CA TYR A 489 16.12 8.77 -18.83
C TYR A 489 17.52 9.37 -18.84
N MET A 490 17.85 10.02 -19.95
CA MET A 490 19.13 10.68 -20.12
C MET A 490 19.06 11.83 -21.12
N ILE A 491 19.90 12.84 -20.91
CA ILE A 491 20.04 13.94 -21.85
C ILE A 491 20.81 13.43 -23.07
N VAL A 492 20.27 13.70 -24.27
CA VAL A 492 20.87 13.31 -25.55
C VAL A 492 21.09 14.50 -26.48
N THR A 493 22.06 14.37 -27.35
CA THR A 493 22.32 15.33 -28.43
C THR A 493 21.94 14.71 -29.77
N PRO A 494 20.74 14.97 -30.31
CA PRO A 494 20.29 14.35 -31.54
C PRO A 494 21.04 14.86 -32.76
N VAL A 495 21.69 16.02 -32.66
CA VAL A 495 22.39 16.68 -33.80
C VAL A 495 23.71 15.95 -34.10
N ALA A 496 24.01 15.74 -35.37
CA ALA A 496 25.32 15.31 -35.78
C ALA A 496 26.37 16.34 -35.37
N SER A 497 27.41 15.91 -34.66
CA SER A 497 28.65 16.69 -34.68
C SER A 497 29.09 16.83 -36.14
N MET A 498 29.15 18.07 -36.64
CA MET A 498 29.66 18.39 -37.97
C MET A 498 31.07 17.80 -38.12
#